data_f0a98c97107bf7a79a188c72626a9df1
#
_entry.id   f0a98c97107bf7a79a188c72626a9df1
#
_cell.length_a   1.000
_cell.length_b   1.000
_cell.length_c   1.000
_cell.angle_alpha   90.00
_cell.angle_beta   90.00
_cell.angle_gamma   90.00
#
_symmetry.space_group_name_H-M   'P 1'
#
loop_
_entity.id
_entity.type
_entity.pdbx_description
1 polymer ?
#
loop_
_entity_poly.entity_id
_entity_poly.type
_entity_poly.pdbx_seq_one_letter_code
_entity_poly.pdbx_strand_id
1 'polypeptide(L)'
;MPKAFTDKEKEDIREKLLEGGRQCITRFGIRKTTVDDLVKIAGISKGAFYLFYPSKEHLFYDVIMDCSEGLHNRFEQSVQQIKGKVSIENLVDHIIEWIKEVETTFLISIFQNGELEYLQRKLPEDVVVKHHIGDDELLVRLFELLQIPEPPNIPVFAGALRSVFLTMLYKRTVGEDIYYDVLRELFTALFIKL
;
A
#
# COMPACT_ATOMS: atom_id res chain seq x y z
N MET A 1 -38.66 5.10 12.85
CA MET A 1 -37.68 4.45 11.95
C MET A 1 -36.42 5.26 12.02
N PRO A 2 -35.24 4.66 12.16
CA PRO A 2 -34.00 5.41 12.05
C PRO A 2 -33.93 6.05 10.66
N LYS A 3 -33.63 7.36 10.63
CA LYS A 3 -33.49 8.12 9.38
C LYS A 3 -32.34 7.47 8.56
N ALA A 4 -32.60 7.10 7.31
CA ALA A 4 -31.55 6.61 6.44
C ALA A 4 -30.51 7.72 6.23
N PHE A 5 -29.22 7.38 6.26
CA PHE A 5 -28.15 8.33 5.98
C PHE A 5 -28.24 8.84 4.53
N THR A 6 -28.09 10.13 4.35
CA THR A 6 -27.90 10.73 3.03
C THR A 6 -26.55 10.26 2.44
N ASP A 7 -26.36 10.38 1.12
CA ASP A 7 -25.11 9.96 0.48
C ASP A 7 -23.91 10.76 0.99
N LYS A 8 -24.07 12.05 1.28
CA LYS A 8 -23.03 12.86 1.92
C LYS A 8 -22.71 12.37 3.34
N GLU A 9 -23.73 12.06 4.16
CA GLU A 9 -23.49 11.51 5.51
C GLU A 9 -22.78 10.16 5.44
N LYS A 10 -23.08 9.32 4.43
CA LYS A 10 -22.38 8.03 4.23
C LYS A 10 -20.90 8.25 3.91
N GLU A 11 -20.58 9.21 3.03
CA GLU A 11 -19.22 9.55 2.67
C GLU A 11 -18.43 10.06 3.89
N ASP A 12 -19.00 11.03 4.61
CA ASP A 12 -18.40 11.59 5.83
C ASP A 12 -18.13 10.49 6.89
N ILE A 13 -19.04 9.51 7.02
CA ILE A 13 -18.86 8.38 7.94
C ILE A 13 -17.75 7.44 7.45
N ARG A 14 -17.70 7.14 6.15
CA ARG A 14 -16.68 6.28 5.57
C ARG A 14 -15.28 6.88 5.77
N GLU A 15 -15.11 8.17 5.49
CA GLU A 15 -13.86 8.88 5.74
C GLU A 15 -13.42 8.81 7.21
N LYS A 16 -14.37 9.03 8.14
CA LYS A 16 -14.10 8.93 9.59
C LYS A 16 -13.70 7.51 10.01
N LEU A 17 -14.31 6.49 9.40
CA LEU A 17 -13.96 5.09 9.67
C LEU A 17 -12.57 4.75 9.14
N LEU A 18 -12.22 5.20 7.93
CA LEU A 18 -10.89 5.03 7.36
C LEU A 18 -9.82 5.71 8.23
N GLU A 19 -10.06 6.97 8.61
CA GLU A 19 -9.13 7.72 9.47
C GLU A 19 -9.02 7.08 10.87
N GLY A 20 -10.13 6.67 11.46
CA GLY A 20 -10.14 5.93 12.73
C GLY A 20 -9.38 4.60 12.62
N GLY A 21 -9.52 3.91 11.48
CA GLY A 21 -8.78 2.70 11.17
C GLY A 21 -7.27 2.93 11.12
N ARG A 22 -6.80 3.99 10.43
CA ARG A 22 -5.37 4.38 10.39
C ARG A 22 -4.82 4.64 11.79
N GLN A 23 -5.55 5.39 12.61
CA GLN A 23 -5.15 5.67 14.00
C GLN A 23 -5.06 4.41 14.85
N CYS A 24 -6.02 3.50 14.70
CA CYS A 24 -6.04 2.24 15.44
C CYS A 24 -4.90 1.30 15.00
N ILE A 25 -4.63 1.18 13.69
CA ILE A 25 -3.50 0.38 13.19
C ILE A 25 -2.20 0.87 13.80
N THR A 26 -1.95 2.17 13.74
CA THR A 26 -0.71 2.77 14.24
C THR A 26 -0.52 2.57 15.74
N ARG A 27 -1.61 2.61 16.52
CA ARG A 27 -1.54 2.55 17.99
C ARG A 27 -1.60 1.15 18.56
N PHE A 28 -2.43 0.28 18.01
CA PHE A 28 -2.81 -0.98 18.61
C PHE A 28 -2.60 -2.19 17.69
N GLY A 29 -2.49 -1.95 16.39
CA GLY A 29 -2.54 -2.97 15.35
C GLY A 29 -3.97 -3.46 15.08
N ILE A 30 -4.12 -4.26 14.02
CA ILE A 30 -5.41 -4.75 13.54
C ILE A 30 -6.06 -5.73 14.52
N ARG A 31 -5.26 -6.68 15.03
CA ARG A 31 -5.80 -7.78 15.88
C ARG A 31 -6.40 -7.26 17.16
N LYS A 32 -5.77 -6.30 17.82
CA LYS A 32 -6.20 -5.76 19.13
C LYS A 32 -7.32 -4.74 19.01
N THR A 33 -7.48 -4.09 17.87
CA THR A 33 -8.56 -3.12 17.65
C THR A 33 -9.92 -3.82 17.60
N THR A 34 -10.89 -3.26 18.27
CA THR A 34 -12.27 -3.73 18.29
C THR A 34 -13.18 -2.81 17.45
N VAL A 35 -14.37 -3.31 17.05
CA VAL A 35 -15.38 -2.46 16.40
C VAL A 35 -15.82 -1.32 17.33
N ASP A 36 -15.83 -1.55 18.65
CA ASP A 36 -16.20 -0.52 19.63
C ASP A 36 -15.20 0.64 19.67
N ASP A 37 -13.90 0.37 19.45
CA ASP A 37 -12.89 1.43 19.31
C ASP A 37 -13.14 2.27 18.05
N LEU A 38 -13.40 1.61 16.92
CA LEU A 38 -13.63 2.25 15.63
C LEU A 38 -14.87 3.15 15.65
N VAL A 39 -16.01 2.65 16.15
CA VAL A 39 -17.25 3.40 16.19
C VAL A 39 -17.18 4.59 17.16
N LYS A 40 -16.40 4.46 18.23
CA LYS A 40 -16.17 5.57 19.17
C LYS A 40 -15.43 6.72 18.49
N ILE A 41 -14.41 6.41 17.66
CA ILE A 41 -13.65 7.43 16.92
C ILE A 41 -14.53 8.05 15.83
N ALA A 42 -15.27 7.23 15.08
CA ALA A 42 -16.14 7.71 14.00
C ALA A 42 -17.41 8.42 14.49
N GLY A 43 -17.75 8.29 15.78
CA GLY A 43 -18.95 8.91 16.36
C GLY A 43 -20.25 8.28 15.88
N ILE A 44 -20.26 6.97 15.61
CA ILE A 44 -21.43 6.22 15.13
C ILE A 44 -21.78 5.06 16.07
N SER A 45 -22.96 4.47 15.90
CA SER A 45 -23.32 3.25 16.61
C SER A 45 -22.68 1.99 15.97
N LYS A 46 -22.52 0.92 16.76
CA LYS A 46 -22.04 -0.38 16.25
C LYS A 46 -22.96 -0.95 15.15
N GLY A 47 -24.28 -0.75 15.27
CA GLY A 47 -25.22 -1.14 14.20
C GLY A 47 -25.01 -0.34 12.92
N ALA A 48 -24.65 0.94 13.03
CA ALA A 48 -24.32 1.75 11.86
C ALA A 48 -23.02 1.28 11.18
N PHE A 49 -22.01 0.87 11.94
CA PHE A 49 -20.78 0.32 11.37
C PHE A 49 -21.06 -0.82 10.38
N TYR A 50 -21.93 -1.78 10.75
CA TYR A 50 -22.25 -2.94 9.92
C TYR A 50 -23.08 -2.59 8.67
N LEU A 51 -23.52 -1.36 8.49
CA LEU A 51 -24.09 -0.88 7.23
C LEU A 51 -22.98 -0.51 6.21
N PHE A 52 -21.76 -0.24 6.69
CA PHE A 52 -20.62 0.13 5.84
C PHE A 52 -19.67 -1.04 5.60
N TYR A 53 -19.39 -1.81 6.65
CA TYR A 53 -18.40 -2.88 6.62
C TYR A 53 -18.92 -4.16 7.26
N PRO A 54 -18.83 -5.31 6.56
CA PRO A 54 -19.23 -6.62 7.12
C PRO A 54 -18.44 -6.99 8.38
N SER A 55 -17.18 -6.56 8.48
CA SER A 55 -16.31 -6.77 9.64
C SER A 55 -15.24 -5.67 9.74
N LYS A 56 -14.53 -5.62 10.87
CA LYS A 56 -13.37 -4.72 11.02
C LYS A 56 -12.24 -5.06 10.04
N GLU A 57 -12.11 -6.32 9.67
CA GLU A 57 -11.10 -6.78 8.72
C GLU A 57 -11.32 -6.17 7.33
N HIS A 58 -12.56 -6.03 6.88
CA HIS A 58 -12.87 -5.33 5.62
C HIS A 58 -12.51 -3.84 5.69
N LEU A 59 -12.82 -3.17 6.80
CA LEU A 59 -12.39 -1.78 6.99
C LEU A 59 -10.87 -1.67 6.97
N PHE A 60 -10.15 -2.53 7.68
CA PHE A 60 -8.69 -2.47 7.70
C PHE A 60 -8.06 -2.78 6.35
N TYR A 61 -8.68 -3.65 5.58
CA TYR A 61 -8.25 -3.89 4.20
C TYR A 61 -8.39 -2.62 3.36
N ASP A 62 -9.55 -1.94 3.41
CA ASP A 62 -9.75 -0.67 2.71
C ASP A 62 -8.76 0.42 3.18
N VAL A 63 -8.43 0.48 4.48
CA VAL A 63 -7.42 1.39 5.03
C VAL A 63 -6.03 1.13 4.44
N ILE A 64 -5.66 -0.15 4.27
CA ILE A 64 -4.39 -0.54 3.66
C ILE A 64 -4.38 -0.17 2.18
N MET A 65 -5.46 -0.47 1.47
CA MET A 65 -5.59 -0.17 0.04
C MET A 65 -5.53 1.33 -0.24
N ASP A 66 -6.25 2.13 0.52
CA ASP A 66 -6.25 3.58 0.41
C ASP A 66 -4.84 4.19 0.67
N CYS A 67 -4.12 3.67 1.66
CA CYS A 67 -2.73 4.07 1.91
C CYS A 67 -1.81 3.69 0.73
N SER A 68 -1.93 2.45 0.22
CA SER A 68 -1.14 1.95 -0.90
C SER A 68 -1.42 2.74 -2.19
N GLU A 69 -2.70 2.98 -2.50
CA GLU A 69 -3.11 3.78 -3.67
C GLU A 69 -2.58 5.21 -3.58
N GLY A 70 -2.65 5.83 -2.40
CA GLY A 70 -2.07 7.15 -2.17
C GLY A 70 -0.57 7.19 -2.44
N LEU A 71 0.18 6.16 -2.02
CA LEU A 71 1.62 6.02 -2.29
C LEU A 71 1.89 5.83 -3.80
N HIS A 72 1.15 4.97 -4.46
CA HIS A 72 1.27 4.73 -5.91
C HIS A 72 1.00 6.00 -6.71
N ASN A 73 -0.07 6.72 -6.40
CA ASN A 73 -0.42 7.96 -7.08
C ASN A 73 0.69 9.03 -6.93
N ARG A 74 1.28 9.18 -5.75
CA ARG A 74 2.41 10.11 -5.53
C ARG A 74 3.65 9.68 -6.29
N PHE A 75 3.94 8.38 -6.34
CA PHE A 75 5.04 7.85 -7.14
C PHE A 75 4.84 8.14 -8.63
N GLU A 76 3.67 7.82 -9.19
CA GLU A 76 3.34 8.14 -10.59
C GLU A 76 3.51 9.65 -10.88
N GLN A 77 3.01 10.52 -9.99
CA GLN A 77 3.16 11.96 -10.14
C GLN A 77 4.63 12.41 -10.10
N SER A 78 5.45 11.81 -9.24
CA SER A 78 6.88 12.12 -9.16
C SER A 78 7.60 11.72 -10.45
N VAL A 79 7.29 10.56 -11.00
CA VAL A 79 7.84 10.05 -12.26
C VAL A 79 7.39 10.92 -13.46
N GLN A 80 6.14 11.39 -13.49
CA GLN A 80 5.64 12.30 -14.53
C GLN A 80 6.40 13.62 -14.58
N GLN A 81 7.04 14.04 -13.49
CA GLN A 81 7.83 15.27 -13.44
C GLN A 81 9.22 15.11 -14.07
N ILE A 82 9.65 13.89 -14.37
CA ILE A 82 10.92 13.63 -15.05
C ILE A 82 10.78 14.14 -16.50
N LYS A 83 11.45 15.26 -16.80
CA LYS A 83 11.45 15.84 -18.14
C LYS A 83 12.58 15.26 -18.99
N GLY A 84 12.26 14.76 -20.17
CA GLY A 84 13.22 14.28 -21.14
C GLY A 84 13.43 12.76 -21.09
N LYS A 85 14.58 12.29 -21.62
CA LYS A 85 14.90 10.86 -21.63
C LYS A 85 15.16 10.38 -20.21
N VAL A 86 14.36 9.43 -19.74
CA VAL A 86 14.53 8.81 -18.42
C VAL A 86 15.84 8.05 -18.40
N SER A 87 16.76 8.44 -17.53
CA SER A 87 17.92 7.60 -17.20
C SER A 87 17.55 6.60 -16.11
N ILE A 88 18.15 5.42 -16.17
CA ILE A 88 17.97 4.38 -15.13
C ILE A 88 18.32 4.97 -13.75
N GLU A 89 19.37 5.78 -13.65
CA GLU A 89 19.79 6.41 -12.41
C GLU A 89 18.68 7.28 -11.80
N ASN A 90 18.08 8.17 -12.61
CA ASN A 90 16.98 9.01 -12.16
C ASN A 90 15.75 8.20 -11.72
N LEU A 91 15.42 7.14 -12.45
CA LEU A 91 14.30 6.25 -12.08
C LEU A 91 14.57 5.57 -10.75
N VAL A 92 15.78 5.06 -10.55
CA VAL A 92 16.19 4.40 -9.30
C VAL A 92 16.16 5.39 -8.14
N ASP A 93 16.57 6.65 -8.33
CA ASP A 93 16.45 7.70 -7.31
C ASP A 93 14.99 7.91 -6.88
N HIS A 94 14.06 8.02 -7.82
CA HIS A 94 12.64 8.15 -7.49
C HIS A 94 12.08 6.92 -6.76
N ILE A 95 12.50 5.72 -7.14
CA ILE A 95 12.11 4.48 -6.44
C ILE A 95 12.62 4.50 -5.00
N ILE A 96 13.87 4.90 -4.78
CA ILE A 96 14.46 4.96 -3.42
C ILE A 96 13.72 6.00 -2.56
N GLU A 97 13.41 7.18 -3.09
CA GLU A 97 12.64 8.18 -2.35
C GLU A 97 11.23 7.69 -2.02
N TRP A 98 10.57 7.00 -2.95
CA TRP A 98 9.28 6.37 -2.67
C TRP A 98 9.39 5.28 -1.60
N ILE A 99 10.42 4.45 -1.60
CA ILE A 99 10.67 3.46 -0.54
C ILE A 99 10.82 4.15 0.82
N LYS A 100 11.56 5.26 0.90
CA LYS A 100 11.67 6.03 2.14
C LYS A 100 10.31 6.56 2.61
N GLU A 101 9.45 6.98 1.68
CA GLU A 101 8.08 7.38 2.01
C GLU A 101 7.26 6.21 2.55
N VAL A 102 7.30 5.04 1.90
CA VAL A 102 6.65 3.81 2.39
C VAL A 102 7.09 3.46 3.81
N GLU A 103 8.39 3.60 4.11
CA GLU A 103 8.94 3.34 5.45
C GLU A 103 8.36 4.26 6.54
N THR A 104 7.84 5.44 6.19
CA THR A 104 7.18 6.34 7.16
C THR A 104 5.74 5.93 7.48
N THR A 105 5.16 4.99 6.73
CA THR A 105 3.78 4.57 6.89
C THR A 105 3.63 3.37 7.84
N PHE A 106 2.41 3.09 8.24
CA PHE A 106 2.08 1.90 9.04
C PHE A 106 2.20 0.58 8.26
N LEU A 107 2.33 0.62 6.92
CA LEU A 107 2.38 -0.59 6.08
C LEU A 107 3.52 -1.52 6.48
N ILE A 108 4.70 -0.97 6.78
CA ILE A 108 5.84 -1.78 7.24
C ILE A 108 5.51 -2.56 8.51
N SER A 109 4.83 -1.92 9.47
CA SER A 109 4.44 -2.58 10.71
C SER A 109 3.44 -3.71 10.51
N ILE A 110 2.54 -3.58 9.51
CA ILE A 110 1.56 -4.62 9.16
C ILE A 110 2.27 -5.89 8.68
N PHE A 111 3.26 -5.75 7.80
CA PHE A 111 4.08 -6.88 7.34
C PHE A 111 4.88 -7.50 8.48
N GLN A 112 5.62 -6.67 9.23
CA GLN A 112 6.49 -7.15 10.32
C GLN A 112 5.73 -7.89 11.42
N ASN A 113 4.49 -7.50 11.69
CA ASN A 113 3.66 -8.10 12.76
C ASN A 113 2.78 -9.26 12.26
N GLY A 114 2.89 -9.67 10.98
CA GLY A 114 2.08 -10.74 10.39
C GLY A 114 0.58 -10.41 10.37
N GLU A 115 0.24 -9.12 10.28
CA GLU A 115 -1.16 -8.67 10.26
C GLU A 115 -1.77 -8.81 8.86
N LEU A 116 -0.94 -8.76 7.81
CA LEU A 116 -1.40 -9.03 6.45
C LEU A 116 -1.86 -10.48 6.31
N GLU A 117 -1.10 -11.44 6.78
CA GLU A 117 -1.46 -12.86 6.77
C GLU A 117 -2.69 -13.14 7.65
N TYR A 118 -2.87 -12.34 8.71
CA TYR A 118 -4.10 -12.40 9.50
C TYR A 118 -5.31 -11.97 8.67
N LEU A 119 -5.22 -10.84 7.95
CA LEU A 119 -6.30 -10.35 7.09
C LEU A 119 -6.61 -11.34 5.96
N GLN A 120 -5.58 -11.87 5.29
CA GLN A 120 -5.73 -12.87 4.21
C GLN A 120 -6.50 -14.11 4.65
N ARG A 121 -6.34 -14.54 5.91
CA ARG A 121 -7.09 -15.68 6.48
C ARG A 121 -8.52 -15.33 6.90
N LYS A 122 -8.84 -14.06 7.09
CA LYS A 122 -10.14 -13.59 7.58
C LYS A 122 -11.05 -13.06 6.48
N LEU A 123 -10.47 -12.64 5.38
CA LEU A 123 -11.19 -12.08 4.24
C LEU A 123 -11.46 -13.15 3.18
N PRO A 124 -12.54 -13.01 2.41
CA PRO A 124 -12.77 -13.83 1.23
C PRO A 124 -11.63 -13.69 0.22
N GLU A 125 -11.34 -14.78 -0.51
CA GLU A 125 -10.22 -14.84 -1.45
C GLU A 125 -10.35 -13.80 -2.57
N ASP A 126 -11.57 -13.56 -3.07
CA ASP A 126 -11.86 -12.56 -4.09
C ASP A 126 -11.60 -11.12 -3.66
N VAL A 127 -11.60 -10.84 -2.36
CA VAL A 127 -11.21 -9.53 -1.80
C VAL A 127 -9.69 -9.36 -1.83
N VAL A 128 -8.95 -10.42 -1.53
CA VAL A 128 -7.48 -10.38 -1.39
C VAL A 128 -6.77 -10.40 -2.75
N VAL A 129 -7.26 -11.17 -3.72
CA VAL A 129 -6.64 -11.35 -5.05
C VAL A 129 -6.57 -10.05 -5.85
N LYS A 130 -7.51 -9.13 -5.67
CA LYS A 130 -7.53 -7.84 -6.40
C LYS A 130 -6.25 -7.01 -6.24
N HIS A 131 -5.51 -7.19 -5.16
CA HIS A 131 -4.32 -6.38 -4.91
C HIS A 131 -3.11 -6.76 -5.79
N HIS A 132 -2.88 -8.06 -6.02
CA HIS A 132 -1.75 -8.50 -6.85
C HIS A 132 -1.89 -8.14 -8.33
N ILE A 133 -3.13 -8.08 -8.82
CA ILE A 133 -3.42 -7.65 -10.20
C ILE A 133 -3.09 -6.16 -10.37
N GLY A 134 -3.37 -5.32 -9.35
CA GLY A 134 -3.08 -3.88 -9.39
C GLY A 134 -1.59 -3.54 -9.50
N ASP A 135 -0.71 -4.36 -8.90
CA ASP A 135 0.74 -4.14 -8.96
C ASP A 135 1.30 -4.35 -10.37
N ASP A 136 0.84 -5.39 -11.07
CA ASP A 136 1.28 -5.67 -12.44
C ASP A 136 0.74 -4.61 -13.42
N GLU A 137 -0.50 -4.15 -13.24
CA GLU A 137 -1.08 -3.04 -14.02
C GLU A 137 -0.36 -1.70 -13.76
N LEU A 138 0.06 -1.45 -12.52
CA LEU A 138 0.86 -0.26 -12.20
C LEU A 138 2.19 -0.29 -12.96
N LEU A 139 2.86 -1.44 -13.00
CA LEU A 139 4.12 -1.59 -13.76
C LEU A 139 3.94 -1.32 -15.25
N VAL A 140 2.91 -1.89 -15.87
CA VAL A 140 2.61 -1.64 -17.29
C VAL A 140 2.43 -0.14 -17.53
N ARG A 141 1.62 0.53 -16.71
CA ARG A 141 1.42 1.99 -16.81
C ARG A 141 2.72 2.79 -16.64
N LEU A 142 3.60 2.36 -15.74
CA LEU A 142 4.90 3.01 -15.54
C LEU A 142 5.81 2.84 -16.76
N PHE A 143 5.87 1.67 -17.38
CA PHE A 143 6.64 1.46 -18.63
C PHE A 143 6.12 2.33 -19.76
N GLU A 144 4.79 2.41 -19.93
CA GLU A 144 4.17 3.30 -20.92
C GLU A 144 4.51 4.78 -20.65
N LEU A 145 4.35 5.21 -19.39
CA LEU A 145 4.61 6.59 -18.97
C LEU A 145 6.05 7.01 -19.20
N LEU A 146 7.00 6.11 -18.90
CA LEU A 146 8.44 6.35 -19.03
C LEU A 146 8.95 6.12 -20.44
N GLN A 147 8.12 5.59 -21.34
CA GLN A 147 8.50 5.22 -22.71
C GLN A 147 9.72 4.30 -22.76
N ILE A 148 9.84 3.39 -21.79
CA ILE A 148 10.88 2.36 -21.73
C ILE A 148 10.30 1.02 -22.19
N PRO A 149 11.13 0.13 -22.79
CA PRO A 149 10.67 -1.19 -23.20
C PRO A 149 10.09 -1.99 -22.03
N GLU A 150 8.98 -2.68 -22.29
CA GLU A 150 8.46 -3.64 -21.32
C GLU A 150 9.39 -4.85 -21.22
N PRO A 151 9.54 -5.41 -19.99
CA PRO A 151 10.29 -6.64 -19.82
C PRO A 151 9.60 -7.81 -20.57
N PRO A 152 10.36 -8.79 -21.07
CA PRO A 152 9.79 -9.92 -21.81
C PRO A 152 8.80 -10.76 -20.97
N ASN A 153 8.86 -10.67 -19.65
CA ASN A 153 7.98 -11.37 -18.72
C ASN A 153 7.65 -10.46 -17.54
N ILE A 154 6.54 -9.71 -17.65
CA ILE A 154 6.06 -8.77 -16.63
C ILE A 154 5.87 -9.44 -15.27
N PRO A 155 5.19 -10.61 -15.14
CA PRO A 155 5.02 -11.26 -13.84
C PRO A 155 6.34 -11.62 -13.13
N VAL A 156 7.36 -12.05 -13.89
CA VAL A 156 8.68 -12.36 -13.33
C VAL A 156 9.38 -11.07 -12.88
N PHE A 157 9.32 -10.03 -13.68
CA PHE A 157 9.91 -8.73 -13.35
C PHE A 157 9.24 -8.10 -12.13
N ALA A 158 7.91 -8.11 -12.07
CA ALA A 158 7.14 -7.68 -10.92
C ALA A 158 7.49 -8.48 -9.66
N GLY A 159 7.63 -9.81 -9.80
CA GLY A 159 8.10 -10.67 -8.72
C GLY A 159 9.49 -10.31 -8.22
N ALA A 160 10.42 -9.97 -9.12
CA ALA A 160 11.76 -9.51 -8.75
C ALA A 160 11.72 -8.18 -8.00
N LEU A 161 10.93 -7.19 -8.48
CA LEU A 161 10.74 -5.93 -7.79
C LEU A 161 10.13 -6.14 -6.39
N ARG A 162 9.05 -6.93 -6.27
CA ARG A 162 8.46 -7.26 -4.97
C ARG A 162 9.46 -7.91 -4.02
N SER A 163 10.34 -8.79 -4.54
CA SER A 163 11.38 -9.42 -3.74
C SER A 163 12.37 -8.39 -3.18
N VAL A 164 12.77 -7.40 -3.98
CA VAL A 164 13.62 -6.30 -3.52
C VAL A 164 12.89 -5.47 -2.46
N PHE A 165 11.60 -5.11 -2.68
CA PHE A 165 10.80 -4.40 -1.68
C PHE A 165 10.69 -5.15 -0.34
N LEU A 166 10.54 -6.48 -0.37
CA LEU A 166 10.48 -7.27 0.85
C LEU A 166 11.74 -7.19 1.70
N THR A 167 12.89 -6.79 1.12
CA THR A 167 14.12 -6.56 1.91
C THR A 167 13.98 -5.42 2.91
N MET A 168 13.00 -4.52 2.75
CA MET A 168 12.69 -3.47 3.74
C MET A 168 12.40 -4.05 5.13
N LEU A 169 11.76 -5.22 5.18
CA LEU A 169 11.45 -5.92 6.43
C LEU A 169 12.73 -6.40 7.16
N TYR A 170 13.82 -6.54 6.42
CA TYR A 170 15.11 -7.06 6.89
C TYR A 170 16.23 -6.03 6.78
N LYS A 171 15.91 -4.74 6.73
CA LYS A 171 16.87 -3.63 6.58
C LYS A 171 18.05 -3.74 7.55
N ARG A 172 17.78 -4.10 8.82
CA ARG A 172 18.85 -4.33 9.83
C ARG A 172 19.77 -5.48 9.48
N THR A 173 19.23 -6.54 8.91
CA THR A 173 20.01 -7.73 8.51
C THR A 173 20.88 -7.44 7.30
N VAL A 174 20.37 -6.63 6.35
CA VAL A 174 21.14 -6.17 5.17
C VAL A 174 22.25 -5.19 5.59
N GLY A 175 22.00 -4.35 6.59
CA GLY A 175 22.89 -3.31 7.08
C GLY A 175 22.24 -1.93 6.93
N GLU A 176 21.81 -1.32 8.05
CA GLU A 176 21.07 -0.04 8.02
C GLU A 176 21.83 1.06 7.29
N ASP A 177 23.15 1.13 7.49
CA ASP A 177 24.02 2.20 6.96
C ASP A 177 24.19 2.13 5.44
N ILE A 178 24.13 0.91 4.86
CA ILE A 178 24.36 0.67 3.42
C ILE A 178 23.08 0.29 2.67
N TYR A 179 21.94 0.24 3.36
CA TYR A 179 20.71 -0.34 2.82
C TYR A 179 20.26 0.31 1.50
N TYR A 180 20.26 1.64 1.43
CA TYR A 180 19.83 2.34 0.21
C TYR A 180 20.84 2.22 -0.93
N ASP A 181 22.12 2.07 -0.64
CA ASP A 181 23.15 1.80 -1.64
C ASP A 181 22.96 0.40 -2.22
N VAL A 182 22.65 -0.59 -1.37
CA VAL A 182 22.30 -1.96 -1.82
C VAL A 182 21.06 -1.94 -2.69
N LEU A 183 20.00 -1.20 -2.31
CA LEU A 183 18.81 -1.07 -3.14
C LEU A 183 19.13 -0.45 -4.49
N ARG A 184 19.98 0.58 -4.53
CA ARG A 184 20.43 1.23 -5.76
C ARG A 184 21.08 0.23 -6.72
N GLU A 185 22.00 -0.58 -6.24
CA GLU A 185 22.65 -1.64 -7.03
C GLU A 185 21.64 -2.65 -7.57
N LEU A 186 20.71 -3.13 -6.72
CA LEU A 186 19.71 -4.10 -7.10
C LEU A 186 18.73 -3.56 -8.16
N PHE A 187 18.18 -2.36 -7.98
CA PHE A 187 17.27 -1.76 -8.95
C PHE A 187 17.99 -1.42 -10.25
N THR A 188 19.21 -0.87 -10.18
CA THR A 188 20.01 -0.60 -11.37
C THR A 188 20.25 -1.88 -12.17
N ALA A 189 20.61 -2.99 -11.51
CA ALA A 189 20.83 -4.27 -12.15
C ALA A 189 19.54 -4.85 -12.80
N LEU A 190 18.36 -4.60 -12.20
CA LEU A 190 17.08 -5.01 -12.76
C LEU A 190 16.73 -4.20 -14.01
N PHE A 191 16.88 -2.87 -13.96
CA PHE A 191 16.48 -2.00 -15.06
C PHE A 191 17.49 -1.95 -16.21
N ILE A 192 18.77 -2.24 -15.99
CA ILE A 192 19.80 -2.25 -17.05
C ILE A 192 19.59 -3.36 -18.09
N LYS A 193 18.75 -4.35 -17.78
CA LYS A 193 18.40 -5.46 -18.66
C LYS A 193 17.21 -5.17 -19.58
N LEU A 194 16.58 -4.02 -19.42
CA LEU A 194 15.48 -3.52 -20.26
C LEU A 194 16.04 -2.68 -21.40
#